data_1d235dd48583841cea178eb5395318e1
#
_entry.id   1d235dd48583841cea178eb5395318e1
#
_cell.length_a   1.000
_cell.length_b   1.000
_cell.length_c   1.000
_cell.angle_alpha   90.00
_cell.angle_beta   90.00
_cell.angle_gamma   90.00
#
_symmetry.space_group_name_H-M   'P 1'
#
loop_
_entity.id
_entity.type
_entity.pdbx_description
1 polymer ?
#
loop_
_entity_poly.entity_id
_entity_poly.type
_entity_poly.pdbx_seq_one_letter_code
_entity_poly.pdbx_strand_id
1 'polypeptide(L)'
;MSKYFNIPSNFDARTKKRLALAGIFIALMIALVVYWYTSQSTTGTPVEKVADRAFKVGPDEIQITSQQAKEMLVGSVESRDFEQRRNASGIIDFNQDQTVQVFSPYQGRIGKVLVKAGDTATSNQVLYTVLVPDLAQAASALISTSGNLKTVNETLTRARSLYEAQSIALKELQQNTSDQQAAEAAYRAARKTLGLFGLSEQDIDQIESQRKVDTEMSVRSPLNGRITARSATPGQLVQPGTAPAPVSVSNMQKLWMIASVPEAELDAFRVGQKVVVTVQAYPQTIFSGNIVYIGDAADPVTHRIALRAEIADLKHQLRPQMLASFQITLAAPQQSPAVPVNALAREGDGSFSVWVTDEGLRFKRRTVMVGMTQDGLVQVTKGLAAGEKIARDKALYLSNFYSMATN
;
A
#
# COMPACT_ATOMS: atom_id res chain seq x y z
N MET A 1 -44.98 -53.38 -44.02
CA MET A 1 -46.33 -52.82 -44.00
C MET A 1 -46.51 -51.92 -45.20
N SER A 2 -47.23 -52.46 -46.16
CA SER A 2 -47.62 -51.86 -47.45
C SER A 2 -48.72 -50.81 -47.25
N LYS A 3 -48.65 -49.66 -47.93
CA LYS A 3 -49.84 -48.86 -48.32
C LYS A 3 -49.47 -48.00 -49.55
N TYR A 4 -49.79 -48.51 -50.67
CA TYR A 4 -50.56 -48.02 -51.80
C TYR A 4 -50.53 -46.48 -51.98
N PHE A 5 -49.93 -46.04 -53.08
CA PHE A 5 -50.25 -44.82 -53.73
C PHE A 5 -50.94 -45.18 -55.06
N ASN A 6 -52.26 -44.97 -55.08
CA ASN A 6 -53.12 -45.22 -56.24
C ASN A 6 -53.10 -43.93 -57.08
N ILE A 7 -52.62 -43.97 -58.33
CA ILE A 7 -52.60 -42.84 -59.24
C ILE A 7 -53.82 -42.98 -60.13
N PRO A 8 -54.78 -42.04 -60.14
CA PRO A 8 -55.93 -42.10 -61.03
C PRO A 8 -55.51 -41.84 -62.46
N SER A 9 -56.04 -42.75 -63.35
CA SER A 9 -55.82 -42.77 -64.78
C SER A 9 -56.76 -41.80 -65.46
N ASN A 10 -56.58 -40.49 -65.48
CA ASN A 10 -57.17 -39.59 -66.44
C ASN A 10 -56.36 -38.27 -66.48
N PHE A 11 -55.30 -38.28 -67.24
CA PHE A 11 -54.65 -37.06 -67.64
C PHE A 11 -54.84 -36.84 -69.16
N ASP A 12 -55.38 -35.68 -69.47
CA ASP A 12 -55.58 -35.18 -70.83
C ASP A 12 -54.26 -35.11 -71.63
N ALA A 13 -54.28 -35.36 -72.92
CA ALA A 13 -53.11 -35.45 -73.79
C ALA A 13 -52.18 -34.22 -73.75
N ARG A 14 -52.68 -33.05 -73.29
CA ARG A 14 -51.88 -31.83 -73.11
C ARG A 14 -51.05 -31.85 -71.86
N THR A 15 -51.48 -32.52 -70.80
CA THR A 15 -50.74 -32.65 -69.54
C THR A 15 -49.61 -33.67 -69.68
N LYS A 16 -49.79 -34.74 -70.46
CA LYS A 16 -48.71 -35.71 -70.76
C LYS A 16 -47.52 -35.07 -71.51
N LYS A 17 -47.83 -34.16 -72.49
CA LYS A 17 -46.78 -33.43 -73.21
C LYS A 17 -46.01 -32.44 -72.31
N ARG A 18 -46.74 -31.80 -71.39
CA ARG A 18 -46.03 -30.86 -70.41
C ARG A 18 -45.19 -31.61 -69.39
N LEU A 19 -45.62 -32.79 -68.95
CA LEU A 19 -44.78 -33.62 -68.02
C LEU A 19 -43.60 -34.23 -68.77
N ALA A 20 -43.73 -34.62 -70.02
CA ALA A 20 -42.61 -35.08 -70.83
C ALA A 20 -41.56 -33.97 -71.09
N LEU A 21 -42.04 -32.74 -71.40
CA LEU A 21 -41.17 -31.56 -71.56
C LEU A 21 -40.50 -31.16 -70.24
N ALA A 22 -41.15 -31.25 -69.07
CA ALA A 22 -40.57 -31.00 -67.79
C ALA A 22 -39.52 -32.03 -67.40
N GLY A 23 -39.79 -33.32 -67.76
CA GLY A 23 -38.76 -34.38 -67.51
C GLY A 23 -37.49 -34.20 -68.35
N ILE A 24 -37.66 -33.78 -69.65
CA ILE A 24 -36.49 -33.47 -70.50
C ILE A 24 -35.73 -32.25 -70.00
N PHE A 25 -36.44 -31.24 -69.46
CA PHE A 25 -35.79 -30.07 -68.93
C PHE A 25 -34.99 -30.38 -67.61
N ILE A 26 -35.58 -31.25 -66.79
CA ILE A 26 -34.88 -31.73 -65.56
C ILE A 26 -33.68 -32.59 -65.92
N ALA A 27 -33.80 -33.47 -66.91
CA ALA A 27 -32.66 -34.29 -67.37
C ALA A 27 -31.54 -33.46 -68.01
N LEU A 28 -31.90 -32.40 -68.78
CA LEU A 28 -30.93 -31.43 -69.29
C LEU A 28 -30.24 -30.60 -68.18
N MET A 29 -31.00 -30.18 -67.18
CA MET A 29 -30.41 -29.51 -66.02
C MET A 29 -29.48 -30.41 -65.24
N ILE A 30 -29.85 -31.68 -65.03
CA ILE A 30 -28.97 -32.65 -64.38
C ILE A 30 -27.74 -32.93 -65.26
N ALA A 31 -27.83 -33.06 -66.53
CA ALA A 31 -26.74 -33.20 -67.46
C ALA A 31 -25.79 -31.98 -67.45
N LEU A 32 -26.37 -30.76 -67.37
CA LEU A 32 -25.62 -29.49 -67.25
C LEU A 32 -24.89 -29.39 -65.92
N VAL A 33 -25.51 -29.79 -64.80
CA VAL A 33 -24.92 -29.80 -63.49
C VAL A 33 -23.81 -30.87 -63.43
N VAL A 34 -24.01 -32.04 -63.97
CA VAL A 34 -23.00 -33.10 -64.08
C VAL A 34 -21.85 -32.66 -64.99
N TYR A 35 -22.16 -32.04 -66.14
CA TYR A 35 -21.10 -31.46 -67.00
C TYR A 35 -20.33 -30.36 -66.33
N TRP A 36 -21.02 -29.47 -65.59
CA TRP A 36 -20.37 -28.42 -64.82
C TRP A 36 -19.49 -28.97 -63.68
N TYR A 37 -20.00 -30.05 -63.01
CA TYR A 37 -19.25 -30.73 -61.95
C TYR A 37 -18.06 -31.53 -62.49
N THR A 38 -18.14 -32.19 -63.63
CA THR A 38 -17.05 -32.88 -64.27
C THR A 38 -16.07 -31.94 -64.98
N SER A 39 -16.55 -30.78 -65.46
CA SER A 39 -15.69 -29.73 -66.04
C SER A 39 -14.87 -28.98 -65.01
N GLN A 40 -15.27 -28.96 -63.75
CA GLN A 40 -14.46 -28.39 -62.66
C GLN A 40 -13.38 -29.39 -62.17
N SER A 41 -13.44 -30.66 -62.56
CA SER A 41 -12.49 -31.65 -62.06
C SER A 41 -11.23 -31.81 -62.91
N THR A 42 -11.03 -30.96 -63.91
CA THR A 42 -9.85 -31.04 -64.82
C THR A 42 -9.05 -29.75 -64.90
N THR A 43 -9.09 -28.92 -63.83
CA THR A 43 -7.95 -28.04 -63.58
C THR A 43 -7.00 -28.83 -62.72
N GLY A 44 -6.06 -29.53 -63.33
CA GLY A 44 -4.91 -30.05 -62.64
C GLY A 44 -4.24 -28.92 -61.89
N THR A 45 -4.29 -29.02 -60.57
CA THR A 45 -3.44 -28.21 -59.71
C THR A 45 -2.04 -28.32 -60.26
N PRO A 46 -1.34 -27.23 -60.56
CA PRO A 46 0.08 -27.32 -60.84
C PRO A 46 0.72 -27.98 -59.63
N VAL A 47 1.48 -29.02 -59.84
CA VAL A 47 2.36 -29.60 -58.85
C VAL A 47 3.27 -28.43 -58.41
N GLU A 48 2.87 -27.73 -57.35
CA GLU A 48 3.64 -26.70 -56.73
C GLU A 48 4.96 -27.34 -56.30
N LYS A 49 6.00 -26.82 -56.87
CA LYS A 49 7.37 -27.24 -56.67
C LYS A 49 7.60 -27.51 -55.19
N VAL A 50 8.02 -28.72 -54.86
CA VAL A 50 8.50 -29.21 -53.56
C VAL A 50 9.67 -28.32 -52.99
N ALA A 51 9.91 -27.15 -53.57
CA ALA A 51 10.97 -26.22 -53.25
C ALA A 51 10.66 -25.20 -52.20
N ASP A 52 9.44 -25.15 -51.59
CA ASP A 52 9.04 -24.08 -50.69
C ASP A 52 8.65 -24.58 -49.26
N ARG A 53 9.23 -25.68 -48.83
CA ARG A 53 9.12 -26.17 -47.45
C ARG A 53 10.45 -25.97 -46.74
N ALA A 54 10.36 -25.43 -45.52
CA ALA A 54 11.52 -25.42 -44.63
C ALA A 54 12.11 -26.84 -44.53
N PHE A 55 13.40 -27.02 -44.52
CA PHE A 55 14.04 -28.30 -44.42
C PHE A 55 15.18 -28.29 -43.36
N LYS A 56 15.40 -29.45 -42.75
CA LYS A 56 16.47 -29.65 -41.79
C LYS A 56 17.80 -29.67 -42.50
N VAL A 57 18.75 -28.84 -42.08
CA VAL A 57 20.10 -28.74 -42.70
C VAL A 57 21.13 -29.53 -41.91
N GLY A 58 20.93 -29.68 -40.61
CA GLY A 58 21.87 -30.34 -39.71
C GLY A 58 21.24 -30.71 -38.36
N PRO A 59 22.05 -31.30 -37.46
CA PRO A 59 21.60 -31.47 -36.09
C PRO A 59 21.28 -30.08 -35.47
N ASP A 60 20.06 -29.92 -35.00
CA ASP A 60 19.55 -28.71 -34.37
C ASP A 60 19.50 -27.47 -35.29
N GLU A 61 19.50 -27.65 -36.62
CA GLU A 61 19.47 -26.56 -37.58
C GLU A 61 18.39 -26.77 -38.64
N ILE A 62 17.62 -25.72 -38.91
CA ILE A 62 16.61 -25.67 -39.97
C ILE A 62 16.86 -24.46 -40.86
N GLN A 63 16.52 -24.63 -42.12
CA GLN A 63 16.45 -23.55 -43.10
C GLN A 63 15.00 -23.33 -43.49
N ILE A 64 14.54 -22.06 -43.39
CA ILE A 64 13.21 -21.66 -43.81
C ILE A 64 13.26 -20.99 -45.17
N THR A 65 12.13 -20.91 -45.83
CA THR A 65 12.02 -20.20 -47.11
C THR A 65 12.01 -18.69 -46.93
N SER A 66 12.35 -17.97 -47.99
CA SER A 66 12.31 -16.49 -47.98
C SER A 66 10.90 -15.93 -47.70
N GLN A 67 9.85 -16.69 -48.02
CA GLN A 67 8.48 -16.33 -47.74
C GLN A 67 8.15 -16.48 -46.25
N GLN A 68 8.53 -17.60 -45.65
CA GLN A 68 8.37 -17.84 -44.20
C GLN A 68 9.20 -16.84 -43.36
N ALA A 69 10.38 -16.46 -43.85
CA ALA A 69 11.24 -15.50 -43.20
C ALA A 69 10.60 -14.10 -43.12
N LYS A 70 9.80 -13.70 -44.11
CA LYS A 70 9.07 -12.41 -44.10
C LYS A 70 7.99 -12.34 -43.02
N GLU A 71 7.45 -13.49 -42.62
CA GLU A 71 6.40 -13.60 -41.62
C GLU A 71 6.97 -13.79 -40.19
N MET A 72 8.28 -13.90 -40.04
CA MET A 72 8.93 -14.15 -38.77
C MET A 72 9.63 -12.88 -38.27
N LEU A 73 9.39 -12.55 -37.03
CA LEU A 73 10.09 -11.42 -36.38
C LEU A 73 11.44 -11.90 -35.87
N VAL A 74 12.50 -11.43 -36.49
CA VAL A 74 13.88 -11.63 -36.01
C VAL A 74 14.36 -10.36 -35.34
N GLY A 75 15.03 -10.49 -34.21
CA GLY A 75 15.60 -9.34 -33.52
C GLY A 75 16.68 -9.74 -32.54
N SER A 76 17.49 -8.78 -32.15
CA SER A 76 18.55 -8.96 -31.16
C SER A 76 17.97 -9.15 -29.75
N VAL A 77 18.66 -9.96 -28.98
CA VAL A 77 18.39 -10.16 -27.54
C VAL A 77 18.85 -8.92 -26.78
N GLU A 78 17.93 -8.29 -26.09
CA GLU A 78 18.23 -7.15 -25.24
C GLU A 78 18.62 -7.63 -23.84
N SER A 79 19.48 -6.87 -23.16
CA SER A 79 19.71 -7.06 -21.73
C SER A 79 18.71 -6.22 -20.94
N ARG A 80 18.05 -6.81 -19.97
CA ARG A 80 17.05 -6.17 -19.11
C ARG A 80 17.32 -6.45 -17.64
N ASP A 81 16.90 -5.53 -16.82
CA ASP A 81 16.94 -5.71 -15.37
C ASP A 81 15.71 -6.51 -14.92
N PHE A 82 15.97 -7.65 -14.29
CA PHE A 82 14.95 -8.47 -13.66
C PHE A 82 15.00 -8.30 -12.15
N GLU A 83 13.87 -7.94 -11.56
CA GLU A 83 13.73 -7.77 -10.13
C GLU A 83 12.91 -8.88 -9.51
N GLN A 84 13.47 -9.54 -8.51
CA GLN A 84 12.69 -10.47 -7.73
C GLN A 84 11.75 -9.73 -6.81
N ARG A 85 10.44 -9.89 -7.06
CA ARG A 85 9.38 -9.21 -6.30
C ARG A 85 8.48 -10.23 -5.62
N ARG A 86 7.96 -9.85 -4.45
CA ARG A 86 6.91 -10.60 -3.75
C ARG A 86 5.72 -9.69 -3.51
N ASN A 87 4.53 -10.26 -3.69
CA ASN A 87 3.28 -9.57 -3.41
C ASN A 87 2.80 -9.99 -2.02
N ALA A 88 2.40 -9.01 -1.23
CA ALA A 88 1.75 -9.21 0.04
C ALA A 88 0.50 -8.33 0.12
N SER A 89 -0.47 -8.73 0.91
CA SER A 89 -1.66 -7.94 1.19
C SER A 89 -1.61 -7.46 2.63
N GLY A 90 -2.19 -6.31 2.88
CA GLY A 90 -2.26 -5.76 4.23
C GLY A 90 -3.11 -4.50 4.26
N ILE A 91 -2.90 -3.70 5.28
CA ILE A 91 -3.64 -2.47 5.53
C ILE A 91 -2.71 -1.28 5.72
N ILE A 92 -3.22 -0.11 5.42
CA ILE A 92 -2.62 1.17 5.83
C ILE A 92 -3.03 1.43 7.28
N ASP A 93 -2.12 1.90 8.11
CA ASP A 93 -2.42 2.30 9.49
C ASP A 93 -1.70 3.59 9.86
N PHE A 94 -2.10 4.17 10.99
CA PHE A 94 -1.40 5.31 11.54
C PHE A 94 0.04 4.95 11.90
N ASN A 95 0.94 5.89 11.67
CA ASN A 95 2.28 5.80 12.28
C ASN A 95 2.14 6.06 13.79
N GLN A 96 2.20 4.99 14.59
CA GLN A 96 2.05 5.08 16.05
C GLN A 96 3.15 5.90 16.71
N ASP A 97 4.36 5.96 16.12
CA ASP A 97 5.45 6.79 16.61
C ASP A 97 5.18 8.29 16.41
N GLN A 98 4.25 8.62 15.50
CA GLN A 98 3.82 9.98 15.19
C GLN A 98 2.35 10.23 15.53
N THR A 99 1.78 9.37 16.38
CA THR A 99 0.42 9.49 16.88
C THR A 99 0.47 9.70 18.39
N VAL A 100 -0.12 10.79 18.87
CA VAL A 100 -0.18 11.11 20.29
C VAL A 100 -1.62 11.09 20.76
N GLN A 101 -1.87 10.31 21.80
CA GLN A 101 -3.11 10.36 22.58
C GLN A 101 -3.00 11.48 23.60
N VAL A 102 -3.77 12.55 23.43
CA VAL A 102 -3.70 13.76 24.27
C VAL A 102 -4.64 13.61 25.44
N PHE A 103 -4.10 13.11 26.55
CA PHE A 103 -4.79 13.03 27.84
C PHE A 103 -4.77 14.39 28.55
N SER A 104 -5.73 14.60 29.44
CA SER A 104 -5.64 15.68 30.39
C SER A 104 -4.57 15.37 31.45
N PRO A 105 -3.63 16.28 31.72
CA PRO A 105 -2.75 16.13 32.87
C PRO A 105 -3.45 16.42 34.21
N TYR A 106 -4.69 16.92 34.16
CA TYR A 106 -5.48 17.33 35.32
C TYR A 106 -6.72 16.48 35.47
N GLN A 107 -7.13 16.25 36.72
CA GLN A 107 -8.44 15.74 37.04
C GLN A 107 -9.45 16.89 37.01
N GLY A 108 -10.58 16.69 36.32
CA GLY A 108 -11.59 17.74 36.22
C GLY A 108 -12.68 17.42 35.21
N ARG A 109 -13.50 18.43 34.88
CA ARG A 109 -14.53 18.30 33.83
C ARG A 109 -14.12 19.08 32.60
N ILE A 110 -14.34 18.48 31.44
CA ILE A 110 -14.14 19.18 30.17
C ILE A 110 -15.07 20.40 30.10
N GLY A 111 -14.52 21.60 29.95
CA GLY A 111 -15.26 22.85 29.78
C GLY A 111 -15.71 23.00 28.33
N LYS A 112 -14.77 23.30 27.45
CA LYS A 112 -14.98 23.50 26.01
C LYS A 112 -14.16 22.53 25.19
N VAL A 113 -14.67 22.11 24.04
CA VAL A 113 -13.93 21.36 23.03
C VAL A 113 -13.84 22.21 21.78
N LEU A 114 -12.62 22.56 21.38
CA LEU A 114 -12.35 23.55 20.33
C LEU A 114 -12.03 22.92 18.99
N VAL A 115 -11.93 21.57 18.91
CA VAL A 115 -11.57 20.82 17.72
C VAL A 115 -12.57 19.72 17.41
N LYS A 116 -12.63 19.33 16.14
CA LYS A 116 -13.44 18.22 15.63
C LYS A 116 -12.54 17.13 15.06
N ALA A 117 -13.03 15.90 15.01
CA ALA A 117 -12.36 14.83 14.27
C ALA A 117 -12.22 15.23 12.80
N GLY A 118 -11.01 15.10 12.26
CA GLY A 118 -10.68 15.53 10.91
C GLY A 118 -10.06 16.92 10.79
N ASP A 119 -10.11 17.76 11.82
CA ASP A 119 -9.43 19.06 11.79
C ASP A 119 -7.91 18.91 11.79
N THR A 120 -7.22 19.92 11.24
CA THR A 120 -5.77 20.04 11.37
C THR A 120 -5.44 20.80 12.64
N ALA A 121 -4.53 20.27 13.43
CA ALA A 121 -4.01 20.91 14.64
C ALA A 121 -2.53 21.27 14.45
N THR A 122 -2.16 22.45 14.93
CA THR A 122 -0.77 22.88 15.04
C THR A 122 -0.23 22.60 16.45
N SER A 123 1.08 22.41 16.55
CA SER A 123 1.73 22.28 17.86
C SER A 123 1.38 23.49 18.75
N ASN A 124 1.12 23.23 20.01
CA ASN A 124 0.70 24.23 21.03
C ASN A 124 -0.73 24.82 20.84
N GLN A 125 -1.48 24.39 19.83
CA GLN A 125 -2.90 24.78 19.67
C GLN A 125 -3.75 24.17 20.79
N VAL A 126 -4.67 24.97 21.37
CA VAL A 126 -5.62 24.47 22.37
C VAL A 126 -6.63 23.55 21.72
N LEU A 127 -6.74 22.34 22.25
CA LEU A 127 -7.67 21.31 21.77
C LEU A 127 -8.97 21.32 22.56
N TYR A 128 -8.86 21.38 23.86
CA TYR A 128 -9.98 21.44 24.80
C TYR A 128 -9.54 22.06 26.11
N THR A 129 -10.49 22.47 26.93
CA THR A 129 -10.26 23.03 28.26
C THR A 129 -10.82 22.10 29.33
N VAL A 130 -10.23 22.14 30.51
CA VAL A 130 -10.64 21.35 31.67
C VAL A 130 -10.84 22.28 32.86
N LEU A 131 -12.00 22.20 33.48
CA LEU A 131 -12.29 22.86 34.78
C LEU A 131 -11.68 22.00 35.89
N VAL A 132 -10.68 22.54 36.57
CA VAL A 132 -9.86 21.86 37.58
C VAL A 132 -10.19 22.38 38.98
N PRO A 133 -11.02 21.68 39.78
CA PRO A 133 -11.38 22.15 41.12
C PRO A 133 -10.17 22.28 42.05
N ASP A 134 -9.20 21.40 41.95
CA ASP A 134 -7.99 21.41 42.77
C ASP A 134 -7.16 22.68 42.58
N LEU A 135 -7.20 23.29 41.39
CA LEU A 135 -6.56 24.56 41.12
C LEU A 135 -7.21 25.71 41.93
N ALA A 136 -8.55 25.70 42.04
CA ALA A 136 -9.25 26.69 42.86
C ALA A 136 -8.85 26.57 44.35
N GLN A 137 -8.72 25.34 44.84
CA GLN A 137 -8.28 25.07 46.21
C GLN A 137 -6.83 25.53 46.44
N ALA A 138 -5.93 25.20 45.52
CA ALA A 138 -4.51 25.62 45.61
C ALA A 138 -4.36 27.15 45.57
N ALA A 139 -5.13 27.85 44.71
CA ALA A 139 -5.10 29.28 44.62
C ALA A 139 -5.69 29.95 45.88
N SER A 140 -6.77 29.39 46.45
CA SER A 140 -7.32 29.85 47.72
C SER A 140 -6.30 29.72 48.88
N ALA A 141 -5.52 28.63 48.89
CA ALA A 141 -4.44 28.42 49.81
C ALA A 141 -3.33 29.47 49.65
N LEU A 142 -2.92 29.80 48.41
CA LEU A 142 -1.97 30.87 48.12
C LEU A 142 -2.46 32.23 48.68
N ILE A 143 -3.71 32.61 48.35
CA ILE A 143 -4.27 33.87 48.77
C ILE A 143 -4.30 33.98 50.34
N SER A 144 -4.66 32.88 51.01
CA SER A 144 -4.69 32.77 52.45
C SER A 144 -3.30 32.89 53.07
N THR A 145 -2.33 32.13 52.57
CA THR A 145 -0.95 32.12 53.08
C THR A 145 -0.23 33.41 52.77
N SER A 146 -0.46 34.07 51.64
CA SER A 146 0.04 35.41 51.31
C SER A 146 -0.48 36.46 52.29
N GLY A 147 -1.77 36.43 52.57
CA GLY A 147 -2.39 37.35 53.58
C GLY A 147 -1.80 37.15 54.97
N ASN A 148 -1.64 35.91 55.41
CA ASN A 148 -1.04 35.57 56.68
C ASN A 148 0.42 36.01 56.74
N LEU A 149 1.22 35.75 55.72
CA LEU A 149 2.64 36.17 55.68
C LEU A 149 2.75 37.71 55.78
N LYS A 150 1.90 38.45 55.09
CA LYS A 150 1.88 39.90 55.22
C LYS A 150 1.63 40.35 56.67
N THR A 151 0.61 39.81 57.33
CA THR A 151 0.25 40.12 58.71
C THR A 151 1.39 39.83 59.69
N VAL A 152 2.00 38.62 59.52
CA VAL A 152 3.12 38.21 60.40
C VAL A 152 4.37 39.02 60.14
N ASN A 153 4.65 39.42 58.87
CA ASN A 153 5.78 40.36 58.58
C ASN A 153 5.60 41.70 59.23
N GLU A 154 4.37 42.28 59.19
CA GLU A 154 4.04 43.54 59.87
C GLU A 154 4.20 43.41 61.39
N THR A 155 3.81 42.27 61.97
CA THR A 155 3.95 41.98 63.40
C THR A 155 5.44 41.84 63.80
N LEU A 156 6.22 41.12 63.01
CA LEU A 156 7.68 40.99 63.25
C LEU A 156 8.37 42.34 63.13
N THR A 157 8.00 43.18 62.15
CA THR A 157 8.54 44.54 62.02
C THR A 157 8.28 45.38 63.26
N ARG A 158 7.04 45.37 63.76
CA ARG A 158 6.67 46.04 65.03
C ARG A 158 7.45 45.46 66.21
N ALA A 159 7.52 44.13 66.34
CA ALA A 159 8.24 43.48 67.41
C ALA A 159 9.73 43.82 67.42
N ARG A 160 10.39 43.96 66.28
CA ARG A 160 11.80 44.39 66.16
C ARG A 160 11.98 45.82 66.71
N SER A 161 11.12 46.78 66.32
CA SER A 161 11.16 48.15 66.80
C SER A 161 10.88 48.27 68.32
N LEU A 162 9.97 47.46 68.86
CA LEU A 162 9.70 47.41 70.32
C LEU A 162 10.83 46.79 71.09
N TYR A 163 11.51 45.79 70.55
CA TYR A 163 12.72 45.17 71.18
C TYR A 163 13.89 46.13 71.20
N GLU A 164 14.14 46.85 70.14
CA GLU A 164 15.11 47.92 70.08
C GLU A 164 14.85 49.01 71.13
N ALA A 165 13.58 49.33 71.40
CA ALA A 165 13.12 50.21 72.43
C ALA A 165 13.09 49.54 73.81
N GLN A 166 13.59 48.32 73.99
CA GLN A 166 13.57 47.52 75.22
C GLN A 166 12.16 47.32 75.84
N SER A 167 11.11 47.34 75.02
CA SER A 167 9.68 47.26 75.43
C SER A 167 9.13 45.85 75.42
N ILE A 168 9.87 44.87 74.84
CA ILE A 168 9.49 43.44 74.82
C ILE A 168 10.67 42.54 75.15
N ALA A 169 10.37 41.29 75.55
CA ALA A 169 11.40 40.29 75.86
C ALA A 169 12.00 39.67 74.62
N LEU A 170 13.26 39.23 74.67
CA LEU A 170 13.92 38.48 73.57
C LEU A 170 13.10 37.24 73.15
N LYS A 171 12.45 36.55 74.08
CA LYS A 171 11.62 35.39 73.84
C LYS A 171 10.46 35.71 72.84
N GLU A 172 9.84 36.87 73.01
CA GLU A 172 8.71 37.34 72.18
C GLU A 172 9.21 37.64 70.75
N LEU A 173 10.36 38.32 70.62
CA LEU A 173 10.98 38.54 69.31
C LEU A 173 11.33 37.23 68.59
N GLN A 174 11.89 36.27 69.35
CA GLN A 174 12.19 34.92 68.76
C GLN A 174 10.93 34.21 68.32
N GLN A 175 9.82 34.26 69.08
CA GLN A 175 8.55 33.68 68.71
C GLN A 175 8.02 34.31 67.42
N ASN A 176 7.98 35.65 67.33
CA ASN A 176 7.52 36.34 66.09
C ASN A 176 8.43 36.01 64.88
N THR A 177 9.72 35.80 65.12
CA THR A 177 10.64 35.35 64.04
C THR A 177 10.33 33.95 63.57
N SER A 178 10.07 33.02 64.52
CA SER A 178 9.65 31.63 64.16
C SER A 178 8.31 31.62 63.42
N ASP A 179 7.33 32.43 63.87
CA ASP A 179 6.01 32.52 63.22
C ASP A 179 6.17 33.05 61.79
N GLN A 180 7.01 34.04 61.54
CA GLN A 180 7.32 34.58 60.22
C GLN A 180 7.96 33.48 59.33
N GLN A 181 8.93 32.76 59.84
CA GLN A 181 9.58 31.66 59.06
C GLN A 181 8.56 30.55 58.68
N ALA A 182 7.66 30.22 59.61
CA ALA A 182 6.60 29.24 59.33
C ALA A 182 5.62 29.74 58.29
N ALA A 183 5.18 31.03 58.39
CA ALA A 183 4.29 31.63 57.40
C ALA A 183 4.95 31.74 56.03
N GLU A 184 6.25 32.07 55.96
CA GLU A 184 7.00 32.12 54.69
C GLU A 184 7.14 30.74 54.06
N ALA A 185 7.42 29.71 54.85
CA ALA A 185 7.46 28.35 54.37
C ALA A 185 6.11 27.88 53.78
N ALA A 186 5.01 28.17 54.48
CA ALA A 186 3.65 27.88 54.02
C ALA A 186 3.32 28.60 52.69
N TYR A 187 3.67 29.88 52.58
CA TYR A 187 3.48 30.68 51.37
C TYR A 187 4.30 30.10 50.19
N ARG A 188 5.56 29.80 50.39
CA ARG A 188 6.44 29.17 49.37
C ARG A 188 5.88 27.82 48.92
N ALA A 189 5.38 27.02 49.86
CA ALA A 189 4.74 25.72 49.53
C ALA A 189 3.49 25.92 48.66
N ALA A 190 2.63 26.87 48.98
CA ALA A 190 1.44 27.18 48.20
C ALA A 190 1.80 27.66 46.80
N ARG A 191 2.81 28.50 46.61
CA ARG A 191 3.31 28.92 45.28
C ARG A 191 3.81 27.72 44.49
N LYS A 192 4.62 26.85 45.13
CA LYS A 192 5.13 25.65 44.47
C LYS A 192 4.01 24.72 44.02
N THR A 193 2.96 24.58 44.81
CA THR A 193 1.80 23.78 44.45
C THR A 193 1.14 24.29 43.16
N LEU A 194 0.98 25.60 43.00
CA LEU A 194 0.43 26.21 41.78
C LEU A 194 1.38 26.04 40.59
N GLY A 195 2.71 26.09 40.81
CA GLY A 195 3.68 25.77 39.76
C GLY A 195 3.58 24.33 39.25
N LEU A 196 3.18 23.35 40.08
CA LEU A 196 2.91 21.97 39.64
C LEU A 196 1.73 21.85 38.67
N PHE A 197 0.80 22.79 38.68
CA PHE A 197 -0.26 22.92 37.68
C PHE A 197 0.23 23.56 36.37
N GLY A 198 1.52 23.88 36.24
CA GLY A 198 2.09 24.48 35.04
C GLY A 198 1.85 25.98 34.89
N LEU A 199 1.44 26.65 35.96
CA LEU A 199 1.31 28.11 35.96
C LEU A 199 2.69 28.78 36.01
N SER A 200 2.86 29.82 35.24
CA SER A 200 4.04 30.67 35.31
C SER A 200 4.07 31.51 36.58
N GLU A 201 5.26 31.98 37.01
CA GLU A 201 5.34 32.90 38.14
C GLU A 201 4.50 34.15 37.93
N GLN A 202 4.36 34.65 36.69
CA GLN A 202 3.50 35.78 36.34
C GLN A 202 2.02 35.49 36.59
N ASP A 203 1.55 34.30 36.20
CA ASP A 203 0.17 33.86 36.45
C ASP A 203 -0.10 33.74 37.94
N ILE A 204 0.88 33.21 38.72
CA ILE A 204 0.77 33.07 40.17
C ILE A 204 0.71 34.46 40.84
N ASP A 205 1.52 35.44 40.42
CA ASP A 205 1.49 36.80 40.89
C ASP A 205 0.17 37.51 40.57
N GLN A 206 -0.40 37.21 39.40
CA GLN A 206 -1.76 37.73 39.05
C GLN A 206 -2.86 37.18 39.95
N ILE A 207 -2.81 35.86 40.25
CA ILE A 207 -3.75 35.23 41.18
C ILE A 207 -3.63 35.89 42.57
N GLU A 208 -2.42 36.10 43.04
CA GLU A 208 -2.15 36.70 44.33
C GLU A 208 -2.66 38.16 44.42
N SER A 209 -2.37 38.96 43.37
CA SER A 209 -2.75 40.39 43.34
C SER A 209 -4.22 40.63 43.10
N GLN A 210 -4.82 39.90 42.14
CA GLN A 210 -6.23 40.07 41.75
C GLN A 210 -7.18 39.28 42.65
N ARG A 211 -6.68 38.29 43.40
CA ARG A 211 -7.46 37.34 44.22
C ARG A 211 -8.54 36.62 43.40
N LYS A 212 -8.29 36.41 42.11
CA LYS A 212 -9.19 35.75 41.16
C LYS A 212 -8.47 34.61 40.53
N VAL A 213 -9.16 33.48 40.42
CA VAL A 213 -8.62 32.23 39.81
C VAL A 213 -9.46 31.91 38.61
N ASP A 214 -8.80 31.71 37.48
CA ASP A 214 -9.39 31.00 36.37
C ASP A 214 -9.08 29.50 36.54
N THR A 215 -10.11 28.71 36.73
CA THR A 215 -10.00 27.26 36.94
C THR A 215 -10.00 26.49 35.63
N GLU A 216 -10.11 27.18 34.49
CA GLU A 216 -10.16 26.58 33.16
C GLU A 216 -8.74 26.40 32.59
N MET A 217 -8.25 25.18 32.62
CA MET A 217 -6.92 24.83 32.12
C MET A 217 -6.99 24.36 30.67
N SER A 218 -6.09 24.87 29.84
CA SER A 218 -6.01 24.51 28.42
C SER A 218 -5.14 23.28 28.19
N VAL A 219 -5.69 22.29 27.48
CA VAL A 219 -4.93 21.14 27.00
C VAL A 219 -4.58 21.35 25.53
N ARG A 220 -3.28 21.27 25.22
CA ARG A 220 -2.72 21.68 23.91
C ARG A 220 -2.19 20.50 23.13
N SER A 221 -2.13 20.67 21.81
CA SER A 221 -1.53 19.67 20.92
C SER A 221 0.01 19.63 21.08
N PRO A 222 0.61 18.47 21.29
CA PRO A 222 2.06 18.35 21.36
C PRO A 222 2.74 18.36 19.98
N LEU A 223 2.00 18.14 18.89
CA LEU A 223 2.55 18.06 17.54
C LEU A 223 1.63 18.69 16.49
N ASN A 224 2.20 18.92 15.29
CA ASN A 224 1.42 19.28 14.11
C ASN A 224 0.84 18.01 13.50
N GLY A 225 -0.47 17.97 13.27
CA GLY A 225 -1.10 16.78 12.72
C GLY A 225 -2.59 16.96 12.51
N ARG A 226 -3.28 15.84 12.32
CA ARG A 226 -4.73 15.80 12.16
C ARG A 226 -5.38 15.14 13.37
N ILE A 227 -6.53 15.65 13.78
CA ILE A 227 -7.34 15.04 14.84
C ILE A 227 -7.93 13.74 14.29
N THR A 228 -7.43 12.62 14.77
CA THR A 228 -7.83 11.28 14.28
C THR A 228 -8.99 10.70 15.06
N ALA A 229 -9.08 11.04 16.35
CA ALA A 229 -10.20 10.65 17.22
C ALA A 229 -10.53 11.78 18.21
N ARG A 230 -11.79 11.94 18.52
CA ARG A 230 -12.30 12.84 19.55
C ARG A 230 -13.42 12.16 20.33
N SER A 231 -13.13 11.78 21.57
CA SER A 231 -14.11 11.29 22.54
C SER A 231 -14.56 12.37 23.52
N ALA A 232 -13.83 13.50 23.55
CA ALA A 232 -14.11 14.62 24.43
C ALA A 232 -15.52 15.22 24.23
N THR A 233 -16.27 15.36 25.31
CA THR A 233 -17.57 16.03 25.35
C THR A 233 -17.60 17.04 26.51
N PRO A 234 -18.19 18.23 26.35
CA PRO A 234 -18.36 19.17 27.45
C PRO A 234 -19.08 18.55 28.63
N GLY A 235 -18.60 18.79 29.85
CA GLY A 235 -19.12 18.23 31.09
C GLY A 235 -18.57 16.83 31.44
N GLN A 236 -17.89 16.14 30.55
CA GLN A 236 -17.28 14.84 30.81
C GLN A 236 -16.20 14.94 31.88
N LEU A 237 -16.19 14.00 32.84
CA LEU A 237 -15.11 13.87 33.80
C LEU A 237 -13.89 13.24 33.14
N VAL A 238 -12.73 13.83 33.34
CA VAL A 238 -11.43 13.32 32.88
C VAL A 238 -10.46 13.17 34.01
N GLN A 239 -9.59 12.17 33.91
CA GLN A 239 -8.50 11.91 34.83
C GLN A 239 -7.21 11.61 34.04
N PRO A 240 -6.03 11.94 34.57
CA PRO A 240 -4.78 11.66 33.92
C PRO A 240 -4.63 10.18 33.54
N GLY A 241 -4.26 9.91 32.28
CA GLY A 241 -3.99 8.55 31.81
C GLY A 241 -5.20 7.62 31.63
N THR A 242 -6.44 8.10 31.87
CA THR A 242 -7.63 7.26 31.75
C THR A 242 -8.11 7.19 30.30
N ALA A 243 -8.13 5.98 29.76
CA ALA A 243 -8.64 5.70 28.41
C ALA A 243 -10.19 5.77 28.35
N PRO A 244 -10.79 6.16 27.21
CA PRO A 244 -10.10 6.61 25.98
C PRO A 244 -9.58 8.04 26.10
N ALA A 245 -8.48 8.36 25.40
CA ALA A 245 -7.96 9.71 25.34
C ALA A 245 -9.01 10.68 24.78
N PRO A 246 -9.20 11.86 25.38
CA PRO A 246 -10.16 12.86 24.90
C PRO A 246 -9.96 13.26 23.44
N VAL A 247 -8.71 13.38 22.99
CA VAL A 247 -8.34 13.71 21.61
C VAL A 247 -7.10 12.90 21.23
N SER A 248 -7.05 12.44 19.98
CA SER A 248 -5.85 11.84 19.38
C SER A 248 -5.41 12.66 18.18
N VAL A 249 -4.12 12.92 18.07
CA VAL A 249 -3.50 13.70 17.00
C VAL A 249 -2.45 12.84 16.32
N SER A 250 -2.47 12.77 14.99
CA SER A 250 -1.50 12.00 14.21
C SER A 250 -0.96 12.82 13.05
N ASN A 251 0.33 12.66 12.76
CA ASN A 251 0.92 13.17 11.54
C ASN A 251 0.51 12.26 10.36
N MET A 252 -0.24 12.82 9.42
CA MET A 252 -0.77 12.09 8.27
C MET A 252 0.16 12.06 7.05
N GLN A 253 1.34 12.68 7.14
CA GLN A 253 2.31 12.68 6.03
C GLN A 253 3.06 11.35 5.92
N LYS A 254 3.19 10.64 7.04
CA LYS A 254 3.84 9.35 7.14
C LYS A 254 2.89 8.35 7.76
N LEU A 255 2.55 7.35 7.00
CA LEU A 255 1.67 6.27 7.43
C LEU A 255 2.45 4.96 7.47
N TRP A 256 1.99 4.04 8.26
CA TRP A 256 2.46 2.67 8.22
C TRP A 256 1.61 1.84 7.28
N MET A 257 2.29 0.97 6.63
CA MET A 257 1.74 -0.14 5.93
C MET A 257 2.06 -1.40 6.72
N ILE A 258 1.05 -2.15 7.05
CA ILE A 258 1.20 -3.40 7.79
C ILE A 258 0.78 -4.53 6.86
N ALA A 259 1.75 -5.32 6.41
CA ALA A 259 1.53 -6.52 5.61
C ALA A 259 1.77 -7.76 6.45
N SER A 260 1.13 -8.86 6.08
CA SER A 260 1.38 -10.17 6.68
C SER A 260 1.95 -11.11 5.63
N VAL A 261 3.11 -11.70 5.90
CA VAL A 261 3.80 -12.66 5.02
C VAL A 261 3.90 -14.03 5.68
N PRO A 262 3.91 -15.14 4.90
CA PRO A 262 4.13 -16.47 5.45
C PRO A 262 5.51 -16.58 6.11
N GLU A 263 5.61 -17.29 7.25
CA GLU A 263 6.89 -17.52 7.94
C GLU A 263 7.92 -18.24 7.06
N ALA A 264 7.46 -19.12 6.17
CA ALA A 264 8.32 -19.85 5.23
C ALA A 264 9.07 -18.93 4.24
N GLU A 265 8.61 -17.71 4.05
CA GLU A 265 9.24 -16.74 3.15
C GLU A 265 10.08 -15.69 3.91
N LEU A 266 10.21 -15.79 5.23
CA LEU A 266 10.86 -14.80 6.07
C LEU A 266 12.27 -14.47 5.63
N ASP A 267 13.03 -15.47 5.21
CA ASP A 267 14.42 -15.31 4.74
C ASP A 267 14.57 -14.39 3.53
N ALA A 268 13.47 -14.13 2.79
CA ALA A 268 13.48 -13.24 1.64
C ALA A 268 13.38 -11.75 2.03
N PHE A 269 12.94 -11.44 3.25
CA PHE A 269 12.66 -10.07 3.66
C PHE A 269 13.77 -9.48 4.54
N ARG A 270 14.08 -8.22 4.31
CA ARG A 270 15.05 -7.46 5.09
C ARG A 270 14.55 -6.03 5.31
N VAL A 271 14.89 -5.45 6.47
CA VAL A 271 14.69 -4.04 6.74
C VAL A 271 15.45 -3.21 5.69
N GLY A 272 14.82 -2.14 5.20
CA GLY A 272 15.35 -1.27 4.16
C GLY A 272 14.94 -1.63 2.74
N GLN A 273 14.34 -2.81 2.49
CA GLN A 273 13.83 -3.17 1.17
C GLN A 273 12.74 -2.20 0.71
N LYS A 274 12.77 -1.87 -0.58
CA LYS A 274 11.77 -1.01 -1.21
C LYS A 274 10.43 -1.72 -1.34
N VAL A 275 9.38 -0.97 -1.08
CA VAL A 275 8.00 -1.43 -1.20
C VAL A 275 7.23 -0.47 -2.09
N VAL A 276 6.56 -1.03 -3.07
CA VAL A 276 5.58 -0.33 -3.90
C VAL A 276 4.19 -0.72 -3.41
N VAL A 277 3.37 0.29 -3.15
CA VAL A 277 2.04 0.13 -2.57
C VAL A 277 0.98 0.64 -3.52
N THR A 278 -0.04 -0.17 -3.73
CA THR A 278 -1.23 0.21 -4.49
C THR A 278 -2.47 0.01 -3.64
N VAL A 279 -3.41 0.95 -3.72
CA VAL A 279 -4.70 0.88 -3.03
C VAL A 279 -5.83 0.91 -4.06
N GLN A 280 -6.89 0.16 -3.81
CA GLN A 280 -8.02 0.09 -4.77
C GLN A 280 -8.71 1.44 -5.00
N ALA A 281 -8.70 2.32 -3.98
CA ALA A 281 -9.28 3.65 -4.09
C ALA A 281 -8.54 4.56 -5.09
N TYR A 282 -7.25 4.30 -5.35
CA TYR A 282 -6.39 5.09 -6.23
C TYR A 282 -5.54 4.18 -7.13
N PRO A 283 -6.14 3.45 -8.08
CA PRO A 283 -5.44 2.41 -8.86
C PRO A 283 -4.32 2.97 -9.76
N GLN A 284 -4.39 4.25 -10.11
CA GLN A 284 -3.38 4.94 -10.92
C GLN A 284 -2.26 5.59 -10.09
N THR A 285 -2.38 5.59 -8.77
CA THR A 285 -1.39 6.22 -7.89
C THR A 285 -0.54 5.14 -7.23
N ILE A 286 0.76 5.27 -7.39
CA ILE A 286 1.74 4.40 -6.77
C ILE A 286 2.33 5.14 -5.58
N PHE A 287 2.27 4.50 -4.42
CA PHE A 287 2.95 4.95 -3.22
C PHE A 287 4.21 4.11 -3.01
N SER A 288 5.26 4.72 -2.52
CA SER A 288 6.53 4.03 -2.26
C SER A 288 6.95 4.19 -0.81
N GLY A 289 7.62 3.20 -0.31
CA GLY A 289 8.16 3.19 1.04
C GLY A 289 9.26 2.17 1.20
N ASN A 290 9.71 1.98 2.43
CA ASN A 290 10.70 0.97 2.76
C ASN A 290 10.24 0.16 3.98
N ILE A 291 10.61 -1.11 4.05
CA ILE A 291 10.40 -1.93 5.25
C ILE A 291 11.22 -1.34 6.39
N VAL A 292 10.54 -1.01 7.49
CA VAL A 292 11.18 -0.46 8.70
C VAL A 292 11.22 -1.46 9.84
N TYR A 293 10.35 -2.48 9.81
CA TYR A 293 10.29 -3.50 10.84
C TYR A 293 9.77 -4.83 10.29
N ILE A 294 10.33 -5.91 10.79
CA ILE A 294 9.90 -7.29 10.57
C ILE A 294 9.58 -7.87 11.94
N GLY A 295 8.41 -8.45 12.10
CA GLY A 295 7.96 -9.01 13.38
C GLY A 295 8.87 -10.15 13.85
N ASP A 296 9.16 -10.16 15.13
CA ASP A 296 10.02 -11.18 15.78
C ASP A 296 9.24 -12.48 16.08
N ALA A 297 7.91 -12.44 15.99
CA ALA A 297 7.04 -13.59 16.24
C ALA A 297 6.03 -13.76 15.11
N ALA A 298 5.78 -15.02 14.76
CA ALA A 298 4.67 -15.37 13.89
C ALA A 298 3.36 -15.42 14.69
N ASP A 299 2.28 -15.01 14.07
CA ASP A 299 0.94 -15.22 14.61
C ASP A 299 0.65 -16.71 14.70
N PRO A 300 0.30 -17.25 15.88
CA PRO A 300 0.20 -18.70 16.10
C PRO A 300 -0.99 -19.35 15.37
N VAL A 301 -1.96 -18.56 14.91
CA VAL A 301 -3.14 -19.05 14.20
C VAL A 301 -2.94 -19.04 12.69
N THR A 302 -2.34 -17.98 12.19
CA THR A 302 -2.19 -17.77 10.73
C THR A 302 -0.83 -18.15 10.20
N HIS A 303 0.17 -18.41 11.06
CA HIS A 303 1.59 -18.64 10.69
C HIS A 303 2.15 -17.55 9.80
N ARG A 304 1.78 -16.31 10.07
CA ARG A 304 2.22 -15.13 9.32
C ARG A 304 2.99 -14.18 10.21
N ILE A 305 3.94 -13.51 9.62
CA ILE A 305 4.79 -12.50 10.27
C ILE A 305 4.38 -11.14 9.75
N ALA A 306 4.25 -10.19 10.66
CA ALA A 306 3.94 -8.81 10.31
C ALA A 306 5.16 -8.10 9.75
N LEU A 307 5.03 -7.50 8.58
CA LEU A 307 5.99 -6.56 8.01
C LEU A 307 5.40 -5.15 8.12
N ARG A 308 6.21 -4.21 8.58
CA ARG A 308 5.83 -2.80 8.63
C ARG A 308 6.72 -2.01 7.67
N ALA A 309 6.10 -1.22 6.80
CA ALA A 309 6.79 -0.26 5.97
C ALA A 309 6.28 1.15 6.25
N GLU A 310 7.16 2.14 6.18
CA GLU A 310 6.80 3.55 6.24
C GLU A 310 6.56 4.08 4.83
N ILE A 311 5.41 4.75 4.64
CA ILE A 311 4.99 5.31 3.36
C ILE A 311 4.79 6.80 3.52
N ALA A 312 5.32 7.57 2.57
CA ALA A 312 5.05 9.01 2.48
C ALA A 312 3.75 9.26 1.70
N ASP A 313 2.81 9.98 2.30
CA ASP A 313 1.58 10.45 1.68
C ASP A 313 1.45 11.97 1.76
N LEU A 314 2.22 12.67 0.93
CA LEU A 314 2.25 14.13 0.90
C LEU A 314 0.91 14.76 0.43
N LYS A 315 0.08 13.98 -0.27
CA LYS A 315 -1.22 14.44 -0.76
C LYS A 315 -2.39 14.09 0.17
N HIS A 316 -2.12 13.41 1.28
CA HIS A 316 -3.12 12.95 2.24
C HIS A 316 -4.28 12.15 1.59
N GLN A 317 -3.94 11.30 0.61
CA GLN A 317 -4.89 10.46 -0.11
C GLN A 317 -5.22 9.16 0.64
N LEU A 318 -4.23 8.62 1.33
CA LEU A 318 -4.39 7.39 2.09
C LEU A 318 -5.20 7.62 3.36
N ARG A 319 -5.95 6.60 3.74
CA ARG A 319 -6.68 6.57 5.00
C ARG A 319 -6.34 5.29 5.75
N PRO A 320 -6.16 5.37 7.06
CA PRO A 320 -6.01 4.18 7.89
C PRO A 320 -7.15 3.18 7.65
N GLN A 321 -6.86 1.90 7.76
CA GLN A 321 -7.72 0.77 7.48
C GLN A 321 -8.03 0.54 5.99
N MET A 322 -7.45 1.30 5.05
CA MET A 322 -7.52 0.96 3.64
C MET A 322 -6.76 -0.33 3.36
N LEU A 323 -7.41 -1.23 2.62
CA LEU A 323 -6.74 -2.41 2.07
C LEU A 323 -5.75 -1.99 0.99
N ALA A 324 -4.56 -2.56 1.04
CA ALA A 324 -3.49 -2.27 0.12
C ALA A 324 -2.76 -3.54 -0.32
N SER A 325 -2.30 -3.53 -1.56
CA SER A 325 -1.42 -4.54 -2.12
C SER A 325 0.00 -4.00 -2.15
N PHE A 326 0.94 -4.84 -1.77
CA PHE A 326 2.34 -4.51 -1.61
C PHE A 326 3.19 -5.35 -2.53
N GLN A 327 4.04 -4.69 -3.27
CA GLN A 327 5.06 -5.33 -4.06
C GLN A 327 6.42 -5.00 -3.46
N ILE A 328 7.03 -6.01 -2.86
CA ILE A 328 8.31 -5.90 -2.13
C ILE A 328 9.42 -6.36 -3.05
N THR A 329 10.43 -5.53 -3.27
CA THR A 329 11.62 -5.89 -4.04
C THR A 329 12.59 -6.64 -3.12
N LEU A 330 12.86 -7.91 -3.44
CA LEU A 330 13.66 -8.80 -2.57
C LEU A 330 15.16 -8.63 -2.77
N ALA A 331 15.58 -8.41 -4.01
CA ALA A 331 16.99 -8.31 -4.38
C ALA A 331 17.22 -7.14 -5.35
N ALA A 332 18.46 -6.70 -5.44
CA ALA A 332 18.87 -5.74 -6.46
C ALA A 332 18.56 -6.28 -7.86
N PRO A 333 18.21 -5.40 -8.81
CA PRO A 333 17.99 -5.80 -10.19
C PRO A 333 19.17 -6.59 -10.75
N GLN A 334 18.86 -7.73 -11.37
CA GLN A 334 19.86 -8.55 -12.02
C GLN A 334 19.76 -8.37 -13.53
N GLN A 335 20.80 -7.83 -14.14
CA GLN A 335 20.88 -7.67 -15.57
C GLN A 335 21.07 -9.04 -16.25
N SER A 336 20.15 -9.37 -17.16
CA SER A 336 20.15 -10.66 -17.85
C SER A 336 19.58 -10.52 -19.26
N PRO A 337 19.99 -11.41 -20.22
CA PRO A 337 19.32 -11.50 -21.50
C PRO A 337 17.82 -11.73 -21.34
N ALA A 338 17.02 -10.99 -22.10
CA ALA A 338 15.56 -11.01 -22.06
C ALA A 338 15.00 -11.42 -23.43
N VAL A 339 14.11 -12.37 -23.43
CA VAL A 339 13.44 -12.84 -24.66
C VAL A 339 11.92 -12.80 -24.48
N PRO A 340 11.14 -12.44 -25.52
CA PRO A 340 9.69 -12.56 -25.45
C PRO A 340 9.25 -14.00 -25.18
N VAL A 341 8.14 -14.19 -24.47
CA VAL A 341 7.60 -15.54 -24.20
C VAL A 341 7.42 -16.35 -25.49
N ASN A 342 7.02 -15.72 -26.59
CA ASN A 342 6.80 -16.35 -27.90
C ASN A 342 8.11 -16.75 -28.63
N ALA A 343 9.26 -16.27 -28.15
CA ALA A 343 10.58 -16.63 -28.65
C ALA A 343 11.12 -17.92 -28.02
N LEU A 344 10.41 -18.46 -27.02
CA LEU A 344 10.75 -19.71 -26.36
C LEU A 344 9.85 -20.84 -26.85
N ALA A 345 10.47 -21.98 -27.14
CA ALA A 345 9.76 -23.23 -27.34
C ALA A 345 10.02 -24.16 -26.16
N ARG A 346 8.96 -24.78 -25.64
CA ARG A 346 9.09 -25.85 -24.66
C ARG A 346 9.16 -27.18 -25.40
N GLU A 347 10.24 -27.89 -25.21
CA GLU A 347 10.51 -29.15 -25.85
C GLU A 347 9.83 -30.34 -25.13
N GLY A 348 9.74 -31.49 -25.79
CA GLY A 348 9.05 -32.65 -25.23
C GLY A 348 9.70 -33.23 -23.96
N ASP A 349 10.97 -32.97 -23.73
CA ASP A 349 11.72 -33.33 -22.51
C ASP A 349 11.54 -32.30 -21.35
N GLY A 350 10.74 -31.23 -21.61
CA GLY A 350 10.48 -30.18 -20.65
C GLY A 350 11.52 -29.06 -20.64
N SER A 351 12.60 -29.15 -21.42
CA SER A 351 13.58 -28.08 -21.58
C SER A 351 13.01 -26.92 -22.40
N PHE A 352 13.66 -25.73 -22.31
CA PHE A 352 13.35 -24.61 -23.15
C PHE A 352 14.41 -24.38 -24.19
N SER A 353 13.99 -24.03 -25.40
CA SER A 353 14.89 -23.68 -26.49
C SER A 353 14.54 -22.36 -27.13
N VAL A 354 15.56 -21.74 -27.73
CA VAL A 354 15.44 -20.54 -28.60
C VAL A 354 16.04 -20.91 -29.97
N TRP A 355 15.58 -20.19 -30.98
CA TRP A 355 16.06 -20.33 -32.34
C TRP A 355 16.95 -19.15 -32.69
N VAL A 356 18.27 -19.37 -32.72
CA VAL A 356 19.29 -18.34 -33.02
C VAL A 356 19.55 -18.29 -34.51
N THR A 357 19.75 -17.09 -35.05
CA THR A 357 20.05 -16.89 -36.47
C THR A 357 21.02 -15.73 -36.67
N ASP A 358 21.86 -15.83 -37.69
CA ASP A 358 22.73 -14.75 -38.14
C ASP A 358 22.09 -13.95 -39.30
N GLU A 359 21.48 -14.69 -40.25
CA GLU A 359 20.98 -14.15 -41.52
C GLU A 359 19.45 -14.14 -41.65
N GLY A 360 18.71 -14.70 -40.68
CA GLY A 360 17.24 -14.76 -40.69
C GLY A 360 16.63 -15.83 -41.60
N LEU A 361 17.43 -16.68 -42.22
CA LEU A 361 17.02 -17.83 -43.07
C LEU A 361 17.38 -19.16 -42.47
N ARG A 362 18.50 -19.26 -41.79
CA ARG A 362 18.95 -20.41 -41.03
C ARG A 362 18.81 -20.18 -39.56
N PHE A 363 18.19 -21.13 -38.89
CA PHE A 363 17.92 -21.06 -37.45
C PHE A 363 18.52 -22.29 -36.78
N LYS A 364 19.31 -22.05 -35.74
CA LYS A 364 19.91 -23.08 -34.92
C LYS A 364 19.18 -23.13 -33.57
N ARG A 365 18.68 -24.32 -33.23
CA ARG A 365 18.06 -24.57 -31.93
C ARG A 365 19.12 -24.56 -30.85
N ARG A 366 18.89 -23.83 -29.78
CA ARG A 366 19.77 -23.76 -28.62
C ARG A 366 18.97 -23.91 -27.36
N THR A 367 19.29 -24.90 -26.55
CA THR A 367 18.68 -25.08 -25.22
C THR A 367 19.14 -23.97 -24.30
N VAL A 368 18.21 -23.41 -23.57
CA VAL A 368 18.44 -22.29 -22.62
C VAL A 368 17.86 -22.61 -21.25
N MET A 369 18.49 -22.07 -20.22
CA MET A 369 17.91 -22.06 -18.88
C MET A 369 17.18 -20.74 -18.68
N VAL A 370 15.90 -20.82 -18.33
CA VAL A 370 15.05 -19.68 -18.09
C VAL A 370 14.93 -19.39 -16.60
N GLY A 371 14.74 -18.13 -16.27
CA GLY A 371 14.50 -17.65 -14.91
C GLY A 371 13.12 -17.04 -14.77
N MET A 372 13.07 -15.81 -14.26
CA MET A 372 11.84 -15.07 -14.01
C MET A 372 11.17 -14.61 -15.32
N THR A 373 9.85 -14.47 -15.25
CA THR A 373 9.07 -13.81 -16.31
C THR A 373 8.54 -12.49 -15.77
N GLN A 374 8.81 -11.41 -16.47
CA GLN A 374 8.40 -10.05 -16.10
C GLN A 374 8.03 -9.26 -17.35
N ASP A 375 6.88 -8.59 -17.33
CA ASP A 375 6.39 -7.71 -18.41
C ASP A 375 6.36 -8.36 -19.81
N GLY A 376 6.03 -9.68 -19.87
CA GLY A 376 6.00 -10.45 -21.11
C GLY A 376 7.37 -10.90 -21.64
N LEU A 377 8.43 -10.60 -20.91
CA LEU A 377 9.80 -11.04 -21.18
C LEU A 377 10.22 -12.13 -20.19
N VAL A 378 10.98 -13.10 -20.68
CA VAL A 378 11.55 -14.19 -19.88
C VAL A 378 13.05 -13.97 -19.73
N GLN A 379 13.54 -14.04 -18.53
CA GLN A 379 14.96 -14.03 -18.19
C GLN A 379 15.63 -15.29 -18.69
N VAL A 380 16.73 -15.16 -19.41
CA VAL A 380 17.59 -16.28 -19.76
C VAL A 380 18.84 -16.24 -18.89
N THR A 381 18.98 -17.28 -18.06
CA THR A 381 20.09 -17.35 -17.09
C THR A 381 21.34 -18.03 -17.68
N LYS A 382 21.16 -18.93 -18.67
CA LYS A 382 22.26 -19.60 -19.36
C LYS A 382 21.85 -19.95 -20.80
N GLY A 383 22.83 -19.98 -21.71
CA GLY A 383 22.66 -20.46 -23.07
C GLY A 383 22.44 -19.40 -24.13
N LEU A 384 22.27 -18.11 -23.75
CA LEU A 384 22.07 -17.02 -24.69
C LEU A 384 22.80 -15.76 -24.20
N ALA A 385 23.35 -14.99 -25.11
CA ALA A 385 24.00 -13.72 -24.82
C ALA A 385 23.21 -12.54 -25.37
N ALA A 386 23.35 -11.37 -24.73
CA ALA A 386 22.81 -10.13 -25.27
C ALA A 386 23.47 -9.79 -26.62
N GLY A 387 22.67 -9.28 -27.55
CA GLY A 387 23.11 -8.95 -28.92
C GLY A 387 22.95 -10.08 -29.94
N GLU A 388 22.79 -11.36 -29.52
CA GLU A 388 22.50 -12.44 -30.44
C GLU A 388 21.13 -12.23 -31.11
N LYS A 389 21.01 -12.60 -32.38
CA LYS A 389 19.73 -12.53 -33.10
C LYS A 389 18.94 -13.82 -32.91
N ILE A 390 17.67 -13.69 -32.62
CA ILE A 390 16.75 -14.81 -32.40
C ILE A 390 15.43 -14.60 -33.16
N ALA A 391 14.68 -15.67 -33.38
CA ALA A 391 13.26 -15.58 -33.69
C ALA A 391 12.53 -15.06 -32.45
N ARG A 392 11.97 -13.86 -32.53
CA ARG A 392 11.24 -13.21 -31.42
C ARG A 392 9.81 -13.74 -31.27
N ASP A 393 9.31 -14.39 -32.28
CA ASP A 393 8.00 -15.05 -32.31
C ASP A 393 8.10 -16.42 -32.98
N LYS A 394 6.99 -17.17 -32.94
CA LYS A 394 6.86 -18.46 -33.66
C LYS A 394 7.94 -19.51 -33.33
N ALA A 395 8.64 -19.42 -32.20
CA ALA A 395 9.65 -20.41 -31.82
C ALA A 395 9.07 -21.84 -31.75
N LEU A 396 7.82 -21.97 -31.25
CA LEU A 396 7.10 -23.24 -31.20
C LEU A 396 6.86 -23.84 -32.63
N TYR A 397 6.57 -22.97 -33.60
CA TYR A 397 6.41 -23.38 -35.00
C TYR A 397 7.70 -24.00 -35.54
N LEU A 398 8.85 -23.35 -35.27
CA LEU A 398 10.15 -23.85 -35.68
C LEU A 398 10.48 -25.20 -35.00
N SER A 399 10.18 -25.35 -33.71
CA SER A 399 10.37 -26.60 -32.97
C SER A 399 9.46 -27.72 -33.48
N ASN A 400 8.21 -27.47 -33.74
CA ASN A 400 7.28 -28.45 -34.32
C ASN A 400 7.75 -28.89 -35.71
N PHE A 401 8.17 -27.91 -36.54
CA PHE A 401 8.67 -28.20 -37.86
C PHE A 401 9.93 -29.07 -37.80
N TYR A 402 10.87 -28.77 -36.92
CA TYR A 402 12.06 -29.55 -36.67
C TYR A 402 11.74 -31.00 -36.25
N SER A 403 10.75 -31.19 -35.37
CA SER A 403 10.31 -32.50 -34.90
C SER A 403 9.67 -33.33 -36.01
N MET A 404 8.85 -32.69 -36.88
CA MET A 404 8.24 -33.39 -38.05
C MET A 404 9.28 -33.79 -39.11
N ALA A 405 10.35 -33.04 -39.22
CA ALA A 405 11.44 -33.36 -40.17
C ALA A 405 12.42 -34.41 -39.61
N THR A 406 12.23 -34.86 -38.37
CA THR A 406 13.07 -35.86 -37.70
C THR A 406 12.43 -37.26 -37.67
N ASN A 407 11.10 -37.32 -37.89
CA ASN A 407 10.33 -38.55 -38.07
C ASN A 407 10.17 -38.87 -39.56
#